data_8a13bdefee164e10cdec028968bf637a
#
_entry.id   8a13bdefee164e10cdec028968bf637a
#
_cell.length_a   1.000
_cell.length_b   1.000
_cell.length_c   1.000
_cell.angle_alpha   90.00
_cell.angle_beta   90.00
_cell.angle_gamma   90.00
#
_symmetry.space_group_name_H-M   'P 1'
#
loop_
_entity.id
_entity.type
_entity.pdbx_description
1 polymer ?
#
loop_
_entity_poly.entity_id
_entity_poly.type
_entity_poly.pdbx_seq_one_letter_code
_entity_poly.pdbx_strand_id
1 'polypeptide(L)'
;MRIFLAGATGVIGVRLIPLMLMEGHVVAAMTRTPEKMDGLRAAGVIPVLCDLFDPKSLNAAVTDFRPDVIAHQVTDLPDEIGKLTKFLAATDRVRSEGTRNLLAAAQAVNASGFIAQSIAWDGGSVIEAHENAVISAGGTVLRYGRFYGPGTYYENDLPPAPRLHIDAVARRTMPFLAGPRGIFTITDDDPAS
;
A
#
# COMPACT_ATOMS: atom_id res chain seq x y z
N MET A 1 1.44 -16.58 -5.70
CA MET A 1 0.16 -15.84 -5.81
C MET A 1 0.26 -14.75 -6.87
N ARG A 2 -0.87 -14.30 -7.37
CA ARG A 2 -1.00 -13.11 -8.22
C ARG A 2 -1.35 -11.90 -7.35
N ILE A 3 -0.49 -10.90 -7.30
CA ILE A 3 -0.64 -9.75 -6.41
C ILE A 3 -0.81 -8.48 -7.23
N PHE A 4 -1.90 -7.74 -7.01
CA PHE A 4 -2.08 -6.41 -7.57
C PHE A 4 -1.59 -5.38 -6.55
N LEU A 5 -0.46 -4.74 -6.85
CA LEU A 5 0.18 -3.77 -5.96
C LEU A 5 -0.17 -2.35 -6.39
N ALA A 6 -1.12 -1.74 -5.71
CA ALA A 6 -1.41 -0.32 -5.81
C ALA A 6 -0.43 0.47 -4.93
N GLY A 7 0.27 1.45 -5.51
CA GLY A 7 1.36 2.18 -4.86
C GLY A 7 2.74 1.55 -5.10
N ALA A 8 2.90 0.82 -6.19
CA ALA A 8 4.12 0.09 -6.55
C ALA A 8 5.38 0.97 -6.66
N THR A 9 5.23 2.25 -6.99
CA THR A 9 6.35 3.20 -7.16
C THR A 9 6.60 4.09 -5.94
N GLY A 10 5.87 3.86 -4.85
CA GLY A 10 6.08 4.54 -3.57
C GLY A 10 7.18 3.89 -2.75
N VAL A 11 7.56 4.53 -1.63
CA VAL A 11 8.68 4.10 -0.77
C VAL A 11 8.55 2.66 -0.24
N ILE A 12 7.33 2.19 0.02
CA ILE A 12 7.05 0.81 0.43
C ILE A 12 7.05 -0.11 -0.81
N GLY A 13 6.34 0.29 -1.87
CA GLY A 13 6.14 -0.54 -3.06
C GLY A 13 7.43 -0.99 -3.73
N VAL A 14 8.39 -0.08 -3.89
CA VAL A 14 9.70 -0.39 -4.49
C VAL A 14 10.51 -1.41 -3.67
N ARG A 15 10.23 -1.53 -2.37
CA ARG A 15 10.86 -2.50 -1.47
C ARG A 15 10.10 -3.83 -1.40
N LEU A 16 8.79 -3.80 -1.60
CA LEU A 16 7.96 -5.01 -1.65
C LEU A 16 8.18 -5.82 -2.93
N ILE A 17 8.34 -5.15 -4.06
CA ILE A 17 8.49 -5.82 -5.37
C ILE A 17 9.56 -6.91 -5.36
N PRO A 18 10.83 -6.65 -4.98
CA PRO A 18 11.85 -7.68 -5.00
C PRO A 18 11.54 -8.85 -4.08
N LEU A 19 10.95 -8.61 -2.90
CA LEU A 19 10.57 -9.68 -1.97
C LEU A 19 9.45 -10.54 -2.53
N MET A 20 8.41 -9.93 -3.12
CA MET A 20 7.32 -10.64 -3.76
C MET A 20 7.82 -11.53 -4.91
N LEU A 21 8.74 -11.02 -5.73
CA LEU A 21 9.33 -11.78 -6.84
C LEU A 21 10.22 -12.93 -6.35
N MET A 22 11.01 -12.73 -5.29
CA MET A 22 11.84 -13.77 -4.66
C MET A 22 11.00 -14.92 -4.12
N GLU A 23 9.79 -14.66 -3.62
CA GLU A 23 8.83 -15.66 -3.18
C GLU A 23 8.02 -16.28 -4.34
N GLY A 24 8.36 -15.97 -5.59
CA GLY A 24 7.73 -16.54 -6.78
C GLY A 24 6.33 -15.98 -7.07
N HIS A 25 5.98 -14.78 -6.56
CA HIS A 25 4.71 -14.14 -6.85
C HIS A 25 4.73 -13.45 -8.22
N VAL A 26 3.58 -13.41 -8.88
CA VAL A 26 3.36 -12.62 -10.10
C VAL A 26 2.73 -11.29 -9.67
N VAL A 27 3.40 -10.18 -9.95
CA VAL A 27 3.00 -8.85 -9.48
C VAL A 27 2.56 -7.96 -10.63
N ALA A 28 1.31 -7.46 -10.56
CA ALA A 28 0.85 -6.33 -11.36
C ALA A 28 1.09 -5.04 -10.54
N ALA A 29 1.92 -4.17 -11.06
CA ALA A 29 2.40 -2.98 -10.39
C ALA A 29 1.70 -1.71 -10.93
N MET A 30 0.75 -1.18 -10.16
CA MET A 30 -0.03 -0.02 -10.56
C MET A 30 0.76 1.28 -10.41
N THR A 31 0.73 2.10 -11.46
CA THR A 31 1.21 3.49 -11.45
C THR A 31 0.27 4.39 -12.25
N ARG A 32 0.14 5.66 -11.86
CA ARG A 32 -0.53 6.70 -12.66
C ARG A 32 0.43 7.48 -13.57
N THR A 33 1.71 7.16 -13.52
CA THR A 33 2.81 7.90 -14.16
C THR A 33 3.38 7.06 -15.30
N PRO A 34 3.11 7.41 -16.59
CA PRO A 34 3.59 6.63 -17.74
C PRO A 34 5.11 6.42 -17.77
N GLU A 35 5.87 7.42 -17.34
CA GLU A 35 7.35 7.41 -17.34
C GLU A 35 7.93 6.34 -16.39
N LYS A 36 7.14 5.86 -15.43
CA LYS A 36 7.56 4.80 -14.49
C LYS A 36 7.34 3.38 -15.03
N MET A 37 6.63 3.23 -16.14
CA MET A 37 6.27 1.91 -16.70
C MET A 37 7.49 1.08 -17.07
N ASP A 38 8.50 1.69 -17.72
CA ASP A 38 9.70 0.96 -18.16
C ASP A 38 10.56 0.51 -16.97
N GLY A 39 10.66 1.35 -15.93
CA GLY A 39 11.31 0.96 -14.68
C GLY A 39 10.63 -0.23 -13.99
N LEU A 40 9.31 -0.26 -14.00
CA LEU A 40 8.54 -1.41 -13.48
C LEU A 40 8.76 -2.68 -14.32
N ARG A 41 8.79 -2.59 -15.66
CA ARG A 41 9.15 -3.74 -16.51
C ARG A 41 10.56 -4.25 -16.23
N ALA A 42 11.51 -3.35 -16.10
CA ALA A 42 12.89 -3.71 -15.78
C ALA A 42 13.02 -4.37 -14.39
N ALA A 43 12.15 -4.03 -13.43
CA ALA A 43 12.07 -4.67 -12.13
C ALA A 43 11.41 -6.07 -12.18
N GLY A 44 10.95 -6.56 -13.35
CA GLY A 44 10.39 -7.89 -13.51
C GLY A 44 8.90 -8.03 -13.17
N VAL A 45 8.18 -6.91 -13.00
CA VAL A 45 6.74 -6.91 -12.73
C VAL A 45 5.92 -6.52 -13.97
N ILE A 46 4.62 -6.77 -13.93
CA ILE A 46 3.68 -6.36 -14.98
C ILE A 46 3.23 -4.92 -14.65
N PRO A 47 3.65 -3.90 -15.40
CA PRO A 47 3.24 -2.54 -15.12
C PRO A 47 1.80 -2.31 -15.59
N VAL A 48 1.02 -1.62 -14.75
CA VAL A 48 -0.37 -1.26 -15.01
C VAL A 48 -0.51 0.25 -14.90
N LEU A 49 -0.76 0.90 -16.04
CA LEU A 49 -1.08 2.32 -16.07
C LEU A 49 -2.56 2.52 -15.73
N CYS A 50 -2.82 3.00 -14.51
CA CYS A 50 -4.18 3.16 -14.02
C CYS A 50 -4.24 4.24 -12.95
N ASP A 51 -5.32 5.01 -12.94
CA ASP A 51 -5.63 5.96 -11.87
C ASP A 51 -6.56 5.28 -10.84
N LEU A 52 -6.20 5.40 -9.57
CA LEU A 52 -7.00 4.94 -8.43
C LEU A 52 -8.40 5.55 -8.40
N PHE A 53 -8.55 6.75 -8.95
CA PHE A 53 -9.79 7.53 -8.99
C PHE A 53 -10.59 7.34 -10.28
N ASP A 54 -10.15 6.48 -11.19
CA ASP A 54 -10.94 5.99 -12.32
C ASP A 54 -11.42 4.56 -12.06
N PRO A 55 -12.61 4.36 -11.44
CA PRO A 55 -13.08 3.03 -11.07
C PRO A 55 -13.30 2.12 -12.28
N LYS A 56 -13.59 2.69 -13.46
CA LYS A 56 -13.79 1.89 -14.68
C LYS A 56 -12.46 1.29 -15.16
N SER A 57 -11.43 2.12 -15.28
CA SER A 57 -10.10 1.68 -15.68
C SER A 57 -9.49 0.73 -14.64
N LEU A 58 -9.63 1.04 -13.35
CA LEU A 58 -9.15 0.21 -12.26
C LEU A 58 -9.82 -1.18 -12.25
N ASN A 59 -11.14 -1.22 -12.39
CA ASN A 59 -11.87 -2.49 -12.43
C ASN A 59 -11.50 -3.33 -13.66
N ALA A 60 -11.31 -2.73 -14.83
CA ALA A 60 -10.81 -3.43 -16.01
C ALA A 60 -9.42 -4.02 -15.77
N ALA A 61 -8.48 -3.23 -15.24
CA ALA A 61 -7.12 -3.67 -14.98
C ALA A 61 -7.06 -4.82 -13.95
N VAL A 62 -7.84 -4.75 -12.89
CA VAL A 62 -7.92 -5.80 -11.87
C VAL A 62 -8.60 -7.06 -12.44
N THR A 63 -9.64 -6.90 -13.26
CA THR A 63 -10.34 -8.02 -13.92
C THR A 63 -9.43 -8.75 -14.91
N ASP A 64 -8.66 -8.03 -15.70
CA ASP A 64 -7.71 -8.62 -16.67
C ASP A 64 -6.59 -9.37 -15.94
N PHE A 65 -6.09 -8.82 -14.86
CA PHE A 65 -5.01 -9.44 -14.10
C PHE A 65 -5.50 -10.59 -13.21
N ARG A 66 -6.73 -10.55 -12.67
CA ARG A 66 -7.31 -11.54 -11.73
C ARG A 66 -6.37 -11.85 -10.55
N PRO A 67 -6.13 -10.89 -9.66
CA PRO A 67 -5.26 -11.09 -8.50
C PRO A 67 -5.89 -12.03 -7.47
N ASP A 68 -5.04 -12.79 -6.78
CA ASP A 68 -5.40 -13.47 -5.54
C ASP A 68 -5.48 -12.47 -4.39
N VAL A 69 -4.57 -11.47 -4.40
CA VAL A 69 -4.44 -10.45 -3.34
C VAL A 69 -4.28 -9.07 -3.96
N ILE A 70 -4.98 -8.08 -3.38
CA ILE A 70 -4.74 -6.66 -3.65
C ILE A 70 -4.01 -6.05 -2.46
N ALA A 71 -2.83 -5.45 -2.72
CA ALA A 71 -2.05 -4.72 -1.74
C ALA A 71 -2.19 -3.21 -1.98
N HIS A 72 -2.91 -2.51 -1.10
CA HIS A 72 -3.14 -1.08 -1.14
C HIS A 72 -2.06 -0.34 -0.33
N GLN A 73 -1.03 0.14 -1.04
CA GLN A 73 0.08 0.91 -0.47
C GLN A 73 0.13 2.35 -1.01
N VAL A 74 -0.99 2.85 -1.58
CA VAL A 74 -1.05 4.21 -2.11
C VAL A 74 -1.19 5.21 -0.98
N THR A 75 -0.37 6.24 -1.04
CA THR A 75 -0.54 7.53 -0.36
C THR A 75 -0.37 8.64 -1.39
N ASP A 76 -0.93 9.81 -1.14
CA ASP A 76 -0.64 11.01 -1.93
C ASP A 76 0.11 12.01 -1.05
N LEU A 77 1.24 11.56 -0.51
CA LEU A 77 2.13 12.38 0.31
C LEU A 77 3.15 13.10 -0.59
N PRO A 78 3.50 14.37 -0.27
CA PRO A 78 4.52 15.11 -1.01
C PRO A 78 5.92 14.55 -0.70
N ASP A 79 6.90 14.87 -1.55
CA ASP A 79 8.30 14.49 -1.30
C ASP A 79 8.93 15.30 -0.14
N GLU A 80 8.36 16.46 0.23
CA GLU A 80 8.85 17.34 1.27
C GLU A 80 7.88 17.38 2.46
N ILE A 81 8.37 17.10 3.67
CA ILE A 81 7.58 17.10 4.90
C ILE A 81 6.87 18.44 5.18
N GLY A 82 7.48 19.55 4.84
CA GLY A 82 6.90 20.90 5.01
C GLY A 82 5.66 21.17 4.16
N LYS A 83 5.38 20.33 3.17
CA LYS A 83 4.19 20.43 2.30
C LYS A 83 3.03 19.55 2.77
N LEU A 84 3.18 18.72 3.80
CA LEU A 84 2.18 17.74 4.25
C LEU A 84 0.78 18.33 4.39
N THR A 85 0.64 19.50 5.03
CA THR A 85 -0.65 20.15 5.26
C THR A 85 -1.44 20.40 3.96
N LYS A 86 -0.74 20.70 2.85
CA LYS A 86 -1.36 20.94 1.55
C LYS A 86 -1.86 19.66 0.88
N PHE A 87 -1.35 18.50 1.31
CA PHE A 87 -1.67 17.19 0.73
C PHE A 87 -2.63 16.35 1.61
N LEU A 88 -3.09 16.88 2.74
CA LEU A 88 -4.02 16.17 3.63
C LEU A 88 -5.29 15.75 2.88
N ALA A 89 -5.93 16.68 2.16
CA ALA A 89 -7.14 16.37 1.42
C ALA A 89 -6.94 15.32 0.32
N ALA A 90 -5.77 15.33 -0.36
CA ALA A 90 -5.44 14.33 -1.37
C ALA A 90 -5.22 12.96 -0.73
N THR A 91 -4.52 12.90 0.41
CA THR A 91 -4.31 11.68 1.18
C THR A 91 -5.64 11.14 1.74
N ASP A 92 -6.51 12.01 2.23
CA ASP A 92 -7.85 11.62 2.70
C ASP A 92 -8.73 11.09 1.57
N ARG A 93 -8.60 11.65 0.38
CA ARG A 93 -9.27 11.12 -0.82
C ARG A 93 -8.76 9.72 -1.19
N VAL A 94 -7.47 9.45 -1.09
CA VAL A 94 -6.91 8.10 -1.28
C VAL A 94 -7.52 7.12 -0.29
N ARG A 95 -7.60 7.50 1.00
CA ARG A 95 -8.13 6.64 2.06
C ARG A 95 -9.64 6.40 1.96
N SER A 96 -10.39 7.36 1.46
CA SER A 96 -11.85 7.24 1.30
C SER A 96 -12.24 6.68 -0.07
N GLU A 97 -12.09 7.47 -1.13
CA GLU A 97 -12.49 7.11 -2.49
C GLU A 97 -11.62 6.01 -3.08
N GLY A 98 -10.28 6.12 -2.93
CA GLY A 98 -9.34 5.15 -3.45
C GLY A 98 -9.51 3.77 -2.85
N THR A 99 -9.66 3.70 -1.53
CA THR A 99 -9.91 2.42 -0.84
C THR A 99 -11.21 1.79 -1.29
N ARG A 100 -12.30 2.56 -1.40
CA ARG A 100 -13.59 2.08 -1.89
C ARG A 100 -13.48 1.49 -3.30
N ASN A 101 -12.77 2.16 -4.20
CA ASN A 101 -12.59 1.71 -5.58
C ASN A 101 -11.79 0.40 -5.65
N LEU A 102 -10.71 0.28 -4.87
CA LEU A 102 -9.91 -0.95 -4.80
C LEU A 102 -10.69 -2.12 -4.18
N LEU A 103 -11.47 -1.88 -3.13
CA LEU A 103 -12.33 -2.89 -2.52
C LEU A 103 -13.40 -3.39 -3.49
N ALA A 104 -14.04 -2.49 -4.23
CA ALA A 104 -15.01 -2.85 -5.26
C ALA A 104 -14.37 -3.70 -6.37
N ALA A 105 -13.17 -3.35 -6.83
CA ALA A 105 -12.44 -4.11 -7.83
C ALA A 105 -12.01 -5.50 -7.28
N ALA A 106 -11.59 -5.60 -6.01
CA ALA A 106 -11.27 -6.87 -5.35
C ALA A 106 -12.48 -7.79 -5.30
N GLN A 107 -13.64 -7.24 -4.92
CA GLN A 107 -14.90 -7.98 -4.86
C GLN A 107 -15.35 -8.49 -6.24
N ALA A 108 -15.20 -7.68 -7.29
CA ALA A 108 -15.59 -8.04 -8.65
C ALA A 108 -14.87 -9.28 -9.19
N VAL A 109 -13.64 -9.54 -8.72
CA VAL A 109 -12.85 -10.71 -9.12
C VAL A 109 -12.78 -11.82 -8.05
N ASN A 110 -13.49 -11.65 -6.93
CA ASN A 110 -13.44 -12.54 -5.77
C ASN A 110 -12.00 -12.75 -5.26
N ALA A 111 -11.21 -11.67 -5.17
CA ALA A 111 -9.86 -11.75 -4.64
C ALA A 111 -9.89 -12.32 -3.21
N SER A 112 -9.03 -13.29 -2.92
CA SER A 112 -9.00 -13.99 -1.63
C SER A 112 -8.39 -13.15 -0.51
N GLY A 113 -7.66 -12.06 -0.86
CA GLY A 113 -6.98 -11.18 0.07
C GLY A 113 -7.03 -9.71 -0.31
N PHE A 114 -7.12 -8.87 0.72
CA PHE A 114 -6.94 -7.42 0.61
C PHE A 114 -6.13 -6.95 1.81
N ILE A 115 -5.00 -6.29 1.57
CA ILE A 115 -4.22 -5.64 2.61
C ILE A 115 -4.12 -4.15 2.34
N ALA A 116 -4.25 -3.34 3.38
CA ALA A 116 -4.13 -1.88 3.25
C ALA A 116 -3.20 -1.32 4.32
N GLN A 117 -2.37 -0.36 3.92
CA GLN A 117 -1.59 0.42 4.86
C GLN A 117 -2.48 1.38 5.65
N SER A 118 -2.12 1.60 6.91
CA SER A 118 -2.65 2.61 7.79
C SER A 118 -1.51 3.18 8.65
N ILE A 119 -1.85 3.95 9.68
CA ILE A 119 -0.90 4.63 10.56
C ILE A 119 -1.07 4.17 12.01
N ALA A 120 0.03 4.07 12.75
CA ALA A 120 0.06 3.61 14.14
C ALA A 120 -0.14 4.74 15.18
N TRP A 121 -0.62 5.91 14.75
CA TRP A 121 -0.98 7.04 15.62
C TRP A 121 -2.39 7.51 15.30
N ASP A 122 -2.96 8.37 16.15
CA ASP A 122 -4.28 8.93 15.91
C ASP A 122 -4.32 9.73 14.59
N GLY A 123 -5.20 9.35 13.71
CA GLY A 123 -5.42 9.95 12.38
C GLY A 123 -6.84 10.48 12.18
N GLY A 124 -7.68 10.39 13.22
CA GLY A 124 -9.06 10.87 13.19
C GLY A 124 -10.01 10.01 12.33
N SER A 125 -11.20 10.54 12.10
CA SER A 125 -12.32 9.80 11.52
C SER A 125 -12.09 9.25 10.10
N VAL A 126 -11.24 9.89 9.30
CA VAL A 126 -10.92 9.39 7.94
C VAL A 126 -10.12 8.09 8.01
N ILE A 127 -9.16 8.00 8.95
CA ILE A 127 -8.39 6.78 9.19
C ILE A 127 -9.31 5.68 9.69
N GLU A 128 -10.15 5.97 10.68
CA GLU A 128 -11.13 5.03 11.22
C GLU A 128 -12.07 4.49 10.14
N ALA A 129 -12.60 5.38 9.29
CA ALA A 129 -13.49 4.99 8.20
C ALA A 129 -12.78 4.10 7.14
N HIS A 130 -11.52 4.44 6.81
CA HIS A 130 -10.68 3.63 5.93
C HIS A 130 -10.47 2.22 6.49
N GLU A 131 -10.04 2.11 7.75
CA GLU A 131 -9.79 0.84 8.41
C GLU A 131 -11.07 0.00 8.53
N ASN A 132 -12.17 0.62 8.94
CA ASN A 132 -13.48 -0.04 9.04
C ASN A 132 -13.95 -0.59 7.70
N ALA A 133 -13.75 0.15 6.59
CA ALA A 133 -14.10 -0.33 5.26
C ALA A 133 -13.30 -1.59 4.87
N VAL A 134 -11.99 -1.60 5.15
CA VAL A 134 -11.12 -2.74 4.87
C VAL A 134 -11.52 -3.95 5.71
N ILE A 135 -11.75 -3.77 7.02
CA ILE A 135 -12.13 -4.86 7.94
C ILE A 135 -13.51 -5.42 7.59
N SER A 136 -14.47 -4.56 7.28
CA SER A 136 -15.83 -4.99 6.88
C SER A 136 -15.83 -5.81 5.60
N ALA A 137 -14.85 -5.59 4.72
CA ALA A 137 -14.63 -6.38 3.51
C ALA A 137 -13.80 -7.68 3.76
N GLY A 138 -13.47 -8.00 5.01
CA GLY A 138 -12.66 -9.17 5.36
C GLY A 138 -11.16 -9.00 5.06
N GLY A 139 -10.68 -7.78 4.92
CA GLY A 139 -9.29 -7.46 4.64
C GLY A 139 -8.40 -7.37 5.88
N THR A 140 -7.16 -6.96 5.66
CA THR A 140 -6.15 -6.74 6.69
C THR A 140 -5.67 -5.30 6.64
N VAL A 141 -5.58 -4.66 7.80
CA VAL A 141 -5.04 -3.32 7.98
C VAL A 141 -3.68 -3.42 8.66
N LEU A 142 -2.67 -2.78 8.07
CA LEU A 142 -1.34 -2.70 8.63
C LEU A 142 -1.07 -1.25 9.06
N ARG A 143 -1.10 -1.01 10.36
CA ARG A 143 -0.78 0.28 10.99
C ARG A 143 0.72 0.41 11.14
N TYR A 144 1.36 1.15 10.25
CA TYR A 144 2.81 1.39 10.31
C TYR A 144 3.16 2.57 11.20
N GLY A 145 4.29 2.46 11.89
CA GLY A 145 4.98 3.58 12.53
C GLY A 145 5.49 4.60 11.50
N ARG A 146 5.94 5.76 11.95
CA ARG A 146 6.58 6.78 11.11
C ARG A 146 7.86 6.21 10.51
N PHE A 147 7.97 6.31 9.19
CA PHE A 147 9.12 5.72 8.49
C PHE A 147 10.37 6.57 8.64
N TYR A 148 11.50 5.90 8.87
CA TYR A 148 12.83 6.49 8.85
C TYR A 148 13.80 5.64 8.04
N GLY A 149 14.94 6.23 7.65
CA GLY A 149 15.92 5.61 6.77
C GLY A 149 15.80 6.06 5.32
N PRO A 150 16.54 5.46 4.40
CA PRO A 150 16.75 5.96 3.03
C PRO A 150 15.45 6.18 2.24
N GLY A 151 15.29 7.40 1.70
CA GLY A 151 14.14 7.79 0.88
C GLY A 151 12.87 8.10 1.66
N THR A 152 12.96 8.33 2.98
CA THR A 152 11.87 8.80 3.82
C THR A 152 12.08 10.26 4.24
N TYR A 153 11.09 10.88 4.90
CA TYR A 153 11.25 12.22 5.49
C TYR A 153 12.31 12.30 6.60
N TYR A 154 12.59 11.17 7.23
CA TYR A 154 13.55 11.05 8.32
C TYR A 154 14.72 10.17 7.86
N GLU A 155 15.42 10.61 6.80
CA GLU A 155 16.51 9.84 6.19
C GLU A 155 17.70 9.68 7.14
N ASN A 156 18.04 10.75 7.88
CA ASN A 156 19.20 10.82 8.77
C ASN A 156 18.83 11.02 10.24
N ASP A 157 17.54 11.15 10.55
CA ASP A 157 17.04 11.43 11.88
C ASP A 157 16.00 10.39 12.31
N LEU A 158 15.73 10.30 13.60
CA LEU A 158 14.66 9.45 14.14
C LEU A 158 13.38 10.27 14.34
N PRO A 159 12.24 9.83 13.77
CA PRO A 159 10.95 10.46 14.08
C PRO A 159 10.49 10.12 15.50
N PRO A 160 9.51 10.87 16.04
CA PRO A 160 8.80 10.47 17.26
C PRO A 160 8.18 9.08 17.11
N ALA A 161 8.13 8.31 18.20
CA ALA A 161 7.42 7.04 18.24
C ALA A 161 5.89 7.25 18.00
N PRO A 162 5.17 6.24 17.49
CA PRO A 162 5.65 4.98 16.97
C PRO A 162 6.40 5.14 15.63
N ARG A 163 7.48 4.41 15.43
CA ARG A 163 8.33 4.51 14.23
C ARG A 163 8.72 3.14 13.72
N LEU A 164 9.20 3.09 12.46
CA LEU A 164 9.59 1.84 11.80
C LEU A 164 10.65 2.13 10.73
N HIS A 165 11.76 1.39 10.76
CA HIS A 165 12.78 1.50 9.71
C HIS A 165 12.22 1.04 8.36
N ILE A 166 12.42 1.83 7.31
CA ILE A 166 11.77 1.59 6.01
C ILE A 166 12.12 0.24 5.38
N ASP A 167 13.31 -0.28 5.60
CA ASP A 167 13.70 -1.60 5.10
C ASP A 167 13.04 -2.75 5.89
N ALA A 168 12.61 -2.51 7.13
CA ALA A 168 11.84 -3.48 7.90
C ALA A 168 10.37 -3.56 7.43
N VAL A 169 9.81 -2.46 6.93
CA VAL A 169 8.41 -2.38 6.48
C VAL A 169 8.09 -3.50 5.50
N ALA A 170 8.88 -3.63 4.43
CA ALA A 170 8.60 -4.60 3.38
C ALA A 170 8.65 -6.04 3.91
N ARG A 171 9.71 -6.40 4.65
CA ARG A 171 9.84 -7.75 5.23
C ARG A 171 8.69 -8.09 6.18
N ARG A 172 8.27 -7.13 7.02
CA ARG A 172 7.18 -7.33 7.98
C ARG A 172 5.79 -7.31 7.34
N THR A 173 5.66 -6.77 6.12
CA THR A 173 4.41 -6.80 5.34
C THR A 173 4.18 -8.15 4.67
N MET A 174 5.24 -8.83 4.20
CA MET A 174 5.15 -10.06 3.41
C MET A 174 4.27 -11.15 4.06
N PRO A 175 4.37 -11.47 5.35
CA PRO A 175 3.54 -12.52 5.98
C PRO A 175 2.02 -12.26 5.89
N PHE A 176 1.61 -11.01 5.73
CA PHE A 176 0.19 -10.64 5.66
C PHE A 176 -0.42 -10.80 4.27
N LEU A 177 0.36 -11.04 3.21
CA LEU A 177 -0.18 -11.31 1.88
C LEU A 177 -1.10 -12.55 1.85
N ALA A 178 -0.75 -13.59 2.62
CA ALA A 178 -1.57 -14.79 2.79
C ALA A 178 -1.94 -15.03 4.27
N GLY A 179 -1.70 -14.04 5.11
CA GLY A 179 -1.72 -14.16 6.56
C GLY A 179 -3.09 -13.86 7.19
N PRO A 180 -3.06 -13.58 8.50
CA PRO A 180 -4.27 -13.36 9.29
C PRO A 180 -5.02 -12.09 8.84
N ARG A 181 -6.34 -12.09 9.09
CA ARG A 181 -7.20 -10.93 8.88
C ARG A 181 -7.33 -10.11 10.15
N GLY A 182 -7.48 -8.82 10.03
CA GLY A 182 -7.61 -7.92 11.18
C GLY A 182 -6.72 -6.69 11.10
N ILE A 183 -6.56 -5.99 12.21
CA ILE A 183 -5.71 -4.81 12.33
C ILE A 183 -4.44 -5.20 13.08
N PHE A 184 -3.30 -4.92 12.48
CA PHE A 184 -1.98 -5.20 13.05
C PHE A 184 -1.13 -3.93 13.07
N THR A 185 -0.48 -3.67 14.18
CA THR A 185 0.47 -2.56 14.31
C THR A 185 1.88 -3.08 14.05
N ILE A 186 2.63 -2.37 13.22
CA ILE A 186 4.00 -2.73 12.83
C ILE A 186 4.92 -1.55 13.14
N THR A 187 5.69 -1.66 14.19
CA THR A 187 6.61 -0.64 14.70
C THR A 187 7.91 -1.28 15.17
N ASP A 188 8.98 -0.50 15.37
CA ASP A 188 10.24 -1.04 15.89
C ASP A 188 10.11 -1.62 17.30
N ASP A 189 9.13 -1.15 18.07
CA ASP A 189 8.88 -1.60 19.44
C ASP A 189 8.03 -2.88 19.50
N ASP A 190 7.65 -3.46 18.36
CA ASP A 190 6.88 -4.70 18.29
C ASP A 190 7.78 -5.90 18.63
N PRO A 191 7.46 -6.71 19.67
CA PRO A 191 8.28 -7.85 20.09
C PRO A 191 8.39 -8.99 19.07
N ALA A 192 7.73 -8.91 17.94
CA ALA A 192 7.82 -9.87 16.83
C ALA A 192 8.94 -9.54 15.81
N SER A 193 9.95 -8.75 16.22
CA SER A 193 11.13 -8.40 15.40
C SER A 193 12.28 -9.37 15.59
#